data_e2bc064423e784a2b5efd042f1812ced
#
_entry.id   e2bc064423e784a2b5efd042f1812ced
#
_cell.length_a   1.000
_cell.length_b   1.000
_cell.length_c   1.000
_cell.angle_alpha   90.00
_cell.angle_beta   90.00
_cell.angle_gamma   90.00
#
_symmetry.space_group_name_H-M   'P 1'
#
loop_
_entity.id
_entity.type
_entity.pdbx_description
1 polymer ?
#
loop_
_entity_poly.entity_id
_entity_poly.type
_entity_poly.pdbx_seq_one_letter_code
_entity_poly.pdbx_strand_id
1 'polypeptide(L)'
;MKNIFTLFIILVCLISCEQSNRKSLRESNIDRTQKIVLENFKYISSGDMEAFKKTLSSDFKFTLSGTLKWNDGRPFSRTYEGFDSFMNDFLTPALATMPNGLIFHFDQVIANEFAAVVIWHGESEALYDTYNNRYVYLYHVNEQGKVTSITEYTDLLLSASSLLGQKINTNFKDKK
;
A
#
# COMPACT_ATOMS: atom_id res chain seq x y z
N MET A 1 -16.26 -52.39 -24.25
CA MET A 1 -16.40 -50.97 -24.60
C MET A 1 -17.17 -50.15 -23.54
N LYS A 2 -18.19 -50.68 -22.87
CA LYS A 2 -18.97 -49.94 -21.83
C LYS A 2 -18.10 -49.43 -20.64
N ASN A 3 -17.13 -50.20 -20.18
CA ASN A 3 -16.30 -49.85 -19.00
C ASN A 3 -15.33 -48.67 -19.23
N ILE A 4 -14.84 -48.49 -20.47
CA ILE A 4 -13.91 -47.38 -20.80
C ILE A 4 -14.62 -46.02 -20.80
N PHE A 5 -15.87 -46.01 -21.27
CA PHE A 5 -16.69 -44.80 -21.32
C PHE A 5 -17.06 -44.30 -19.90
N THR A 6 -17.38 -45.25 -19.01
CA THR A 6 -17.71 -44.94 -17.60
C THR A 6 -16.47 -44.40 -16.86
N LEU A 7 -15.28 -44.96 -17.10
CA LEU A 7 -14.03 -44.49 -16.49
C LEU A 7 -13.68 -43.07 -16.94
N PHE A 8 -13.93 -42.74 -18.22
CA PHE A 8 -13.66 -41.40 -18.78
C PHE A 8 -14.58 -40.33 -18.18
N ILE A 9 -15.88 -40.66 -17.97
CA ILE A 9 -16.86 -39.75 -17.34
C ILE A 9 -16.44 -39.46 -15.88
N ILE A 10 -16.05 -40.47 -15.11
CA ILE A 10 -15.60 -40.30 -13.72
C ILE A 10 -14.35 -39.40 -13.67
N LEU A 11 -13.40 -39.60 -14.56
CA LEU A 11 -12.17 -38.76 -14.61
C LEU A 11 -12.47 -37.30 -14.93
N VAL A 12 -13.37 -37.02 -15.88
CA VAL A 12 -13.79 -35.65 -16.23
C VAL A 12 -14.54 -35.01 -15.07
N CYS A 13 -15.40 -35.72 -14.34
CA CYS A 13 -16.07 -35.19 -13.16
C CYS A 13 -15.11 -34.87 -12.02
N LEU A 14 -14.08 -35.68 -11.79
CA LEU A 14 -13.07 -35.43 -10.76
C LEU A 14 -12.25 -34.18 -11.09
N ILE A 15 -11.82 -34.01 -12.34
CA ILE A 15 -11.05 -32.82 -12.78
C ILE A 15 -11.91 -31.55 -12.66
N SER A 16 -13.18 -31.61 -13.04
CA SER A 16 -14.11 -30.47 -12.93
C SER A 16 -14.37 -30.07 -11.48
N CYS A 17 -14.48 -31.03 -10.56
CA CYS A 17 -14.67 -30.79 -9.13
C CYS A 17 -13.43 -30.14 -8.51
N GLU A 18 -12.22 -30.59 -8.89
CA GLU A 18 -10.97 -30.01 -8.40
C GLU A 18 -10.75 -28.58 -8.90
N GLN A 19 -11.07 -28.28 -10.15
CA GLN A 19 -11.01 -26.93 -10.69
C GLN A 19 -11.99 -25.97 -10.01
N SER A 20 -13.22 -26.44 -9.72
CA SER A 20 -14.23 -25.67 -8.98
C SER A 20 -13.77 -25.35 -7.57
N ASN A 21 -13.19 -26.31 -6.85
CA ASN A 21 -12.66 -26.11 -5.50
C ASN A 21 -11.48 -25.13 -5.48
N ARG A 22 -10.55 -25.25 -6.43
CA ARG A 22 -9.41 -24.32 -6.54
C ARG A 22 -9.87 -22.89 -6.82
N LYS A 23 -10.87 -22.70 -7.68
CA LYS A 23 -11.46 -21.40 -7.99
C LYS A 23 -12.10 -20.77 -6.75
N SER A 24 -12.93 -21.55 -6.03
CA SER A 24 -13.60 -21.11 -4.79
C SER A 24 -12.60 -20.72 -3.69
N LEU A 25 -11.54 -21.52 -3.48
CA LEU A 25 -10.47 -21.21 -2.53
C LEU A 25 -9.73 -19.93 -2.90
N ARG A 26 -9.45 -19.74 -4.19
CA ARG A 26 -8.78 -18.53 -4.68
C ARG A 26 -9.63 -17.29 -4.46
N GLU A 27 -10.89 -17.32 -4.78
CA GLU A 27 -11.83 -16.21 -4.56
C GLU A 27 -11.93 -15.88 -3.06
N SER A 28 -12.03 -16.87 -2.18
CA SER A 28 -12.02 -16.69 -0.72
C SER A 28 -10.72 -16.05 -0.20
N ASN A 29 -9.56 -16.40 -0.78
CA ASN A 29 -8.28 -15.81 -0.40
C ASN A 29 -8.17 -14.35 -0.86
N ILE A 30 -8.70 -14.01 -2.05
CA ILE A 30 -8.75 -12.63 -2.55
C ILE A 30 -9.61 -11.77 -1.63
N ASP A 31 -10.81 -12.22 -1.28
CA ASP A 31 -11.72 -11.51 -0.38
C ASP A 31 -11.08 -11.29 1.01
N ARG A 32 -10.37 -12.31 1.51
CA ARG A 32 -9.63 -12.22 2.77
C ARG A 32 -8.53 -11.16 2.70
N THR A 33 -7.71 -11.17 1.65
CA THR A 33 -6.63 -10.19 1.47
C THR A 33 -7.19 -8.78 1.37
N GLN A 34 -8.23 -8.59 0.57
CA GLN A 34 -8.92 -7.31 0.43
C GLN A 34 -9.44 -6.78 1.78
N LYS A 35 -10.09 -7.64 2.56
CA LYS A 35 -10.62 -7.28 3.89
C LYS A 35 -9.50 -6.84 4.85
N ILE A 36 -8.40 -7.60 4.93
CA ILE A 36 -7.24 -7.28 5.78
C ILE A 36 -6.67 -5.91 5.41
N VAL A 37 -6.48 -5.66 4.12
CA VAL A 37 -5.87 -4.43 3.63
C VAL A 37 -6.79 -3.22 3.86
N LEU A 38 -8.09 -3.35 3.62
CA LEU A 38 -9.06 -2.29 3.90
C LEU A 38 -9.15 -1.96 5.40
N GLU A 39 -9.08 -2.96 6.26
CA GLU A 39 -9.05 -2.77 7.71
C GLU A 39 -7.75 -2.05 8.15
N ASN A 40 -6.60 -2.47 7.63
CA ASN A 40 -5.32 -1.79 7.88
C ASN A 40 -5.35 -0.33 7.40
N PHE A 41 -5.84 -0.08 6.16
CA PHE A 41 -5.97 1.27 5.62
C PHE A 41 -6.92 2.14 6.45
N LYS A 42 -8.01 1.58 6.95
CA LYS A 42 -8.94 2.28 7.86
C LYS A 42 -8.22 2.73 9.14
N TYR A 43 -7.39 1.89 9.76
CA TYR A 43 -6.70 2.24 10.99
C TYR A 43 -5.69 3.38 10.77
N ILE A 44 -4.88 3.32 9.71
CA ILE A 44 -3.92 4.39 9.42
C ILE A 44 -4.65 5.71 9.08
N SER A 45 -5.71 5.66 8.28
CA SER A 45 -6.46 6.86 7.88
C SER A 45 -7.27 7.49 9.04
N SER A 46 -7.65 6.70 10.04
CA SER A 46 -8.32 7.20 11.24
C SER A 46 -7.35 7.60 12.37
N GLY A 47 -6.05 7.37 12.22
CA GLY A 47 -5.05 7.62 13.25
C GLY A 47 -5.03 6.60 14.39
N ASP A 48 -5.72 5.45 14.26
CA ASP A 48 -5.68 4.38 15.25
C ASP A 48 -4.40 3.53 15.09
N MET A 49 -3.27 4.10 15.52
CA MET A 49 -1.95 3.50 15.35
C MET A 49 -1.77 2.22 16.17
N GLU A 50 -2.48 2.05 17.28
CA GLU A 50 -2.44 0.83 18.07
C GLU A 50 -3.14 -0.34 17.34
N ALA A 51 -4.31 -0.09 16.76
CA ALA A 51 -4.98 -1.07 15.92
C ALA A 51 -4.18 -1.35 14.63
N PHE A 52 -3.63 -0.32 13.99
CA PHE A 52 -2.74 -0.46 12.84
C PHE A 52 -1.57 -1.38 13.15
N LYS A 53 -0.83 -1.14 14.25
CA LYS A 53 0.31 -1.97 14.69
C LYS A 53 -0.06 -3.44 14.83
N LYS A 54 -1.25 -3.75 15.36
CA LYS A 54 -1.74 -5.13 15.54
C LYS A 54 -1.98 -5.88 14.23
N THR A 55 -2.18 -5.17 13.12
CA THR A 55 -2.35 -5.79 11.80
C THR A 55 -1.03 -6.13 11.11
N LEU A 56 0.09 -5.60 11.60
CA LEU A 56 1.41 -5.76 11.00
C LEU A 56 2.09 -7.06 11.43
N SER A 57 2.97 -7.59 10.57
CA SER A 57 3.91 -8.65 10.93
C SER A 57 5.09 -8.07 11.73
N SER A 58 5.82 -8.95 12.42
CA SER A 58 7.02 -8.54 13.19
C SER A 58 8.16 -8.01 12.31
N ASP A 59 8.20 -8.39 11.05
CA ASP A 59 9.18 -7.99 10.03
C ASP A 59 8.63 -6.94 9.05
N PHE A 60 7.59 -6.21 9.46
CA PHE A 60 6.94 -5.18 8.65
C PHE A 60 7.92 -4.16 8.09
N LYS A 61 7.69 -3.75 6.83
CA LYS A 61 8.44 -2.70 6.14
C LYS A 61 7.49 -1.72 5.47
N PHE A 62 7.79 -0.43 5.64
CA PHE A 62 7.17 0.62 4.84
C PHE A 62 8.21 1.20 3.90
N THR A 63 7.88 1.36 2.62
CA THR A 63 8.78 1.95 1.64
C THR A 63 8.12 3.15 0.97
N LEU A 64 8.68 4.34 1.11
CA LEU A 64 8.36 5.45 0.23
C LEU A 64 9.24 5.33 -1.02
N SER A 65 8.61 5.05 -2.16
CA SER A 65 9.30 4.89 -3.45
C SER A 65 9.87 6.23 -3.93
N GLY A 66 11.10 6.21 -4.48
CA GLY A 66 11.73 7.38 -5.10
C GLY A 66 13.06 7.78 -4.46
N THR A 67 13.42 9.07 -4.61
CA THR A 67 14.74 9.60 -4.21
C THR A 67 14.66 10.93 -3.45
N LEU A 68 13.49 11.27 -2.92
CA LEU A 68 13.28 12.50 -2.16
C LEU A 68 14.12 12.50 -0.88
N LYS A 69 14.67 13.65 -0.52
CA LYS A 69 15.45 13.86 0.70
C LYS A 69 14.81 14.95 1.54
N TRP A 70 14.97 14.87 2.85
CA TRP A 70 14.73 15.96 3.77
C TRP A 70 15.67 17.14 3.47
N ASN A 71 15.33 18.33 3.97
CA ASN A 71 16.16 19.53 3.78
C ASN A 71 17.56 19.44 4.43
N ASP A 72 17.73 18.53 5.38
CA ASP A 72 19.04 18.20 6.00
C ASP A 72 19.84 17.13 5.22
N GLY A 73 19.33 16.68 4.07
CA GLY A 73 19.98 15.72 3.18
C GLY A 73 19.74 14.24 3.51
N ARG A 74 19.08 13.93 4.63
CA ARG A 74 18.71 12.55 4.96
C ARG A 74 17.68 12.00 3.94
N PRO A 75 17.74 10.71 3.56
CA PRO A 75 16.73 10.14 2.68
C PRO A 75 15.33 10.21 3.30
N PHE A 76 14.39 10.83 2.58
CA PHE A 76 12.97 10.74 2.88
C PHE A 76 12.37 9.51 2.18
N SER A 77 12.68 9.34 0.87
CA SER A 77 12.33 8.12 0.14
C SER A 77 13.33 7.02 0.47
N ARG A 78 12.87 6.04 1.25
CA ARG A 78 13.63 4.85 1.66
C ARG A 78 12.69 3.79 2.22
N THR A 79 13.22 2.64 2.57
CA THR A 79 12.53 1.65 3.40
C THR A 79 12.73 1.96 4.88
N TYR A 80 11.63 1.92 5.62
CA TYR A 80 11.54 2.06 7.07
C TYR A 80 11.21 0.68 7.64
N GLU A 81 12.13 0.11 8.42
CA GLU A 81 12.00 -1.25 8.93
C GLU A 81 11.33 -1.26 10.29
N GLY A 82 10.21 -1.96 10.39
CA GLY A 82 9.39 -2.05 11.59
C GLY A 82 8.48 -0.86 11.81
N PHE A 83 7.50 -1.07 12.71
CA PHE A 83 6.51 -0.05 13.05
C PHE A 83 7.15 1.21 13.66
N ASP A 84 8.14 1.05 14.53
CA ASP A 84 8.71 2.19 15.25
C ASP A 84 9.52 3.11 14.32
N SER A 85 10.27 2.55 13.34
CA SER A 85 10.94 3.36 12.32
C SER A 85 9.93 4.03 11.38
N PHE A 86 8.87 3.33 10.98
CA PHE A 86 7.78 3.92 10.21
C PHE A 86 7.17 5.13 10.95
N MET A 87 6.87 4.99 12.25
CA MET A 87 6.26 6.07 13.04
C MET A 87 7.21 7.23 13.27
N ASN A 88 8.42 6.95 13.77
CA ASN A 88 9.31 7.99 14.29
C ASN A 88 10.11 8.70 13.18
N ASP A 89 10.50 7.96 12.14
CA ASP A 89 11.37 8.50 11.10
C ASP A 89 10.61 8.94 9.83
N PHE A 90 9.35 8.49 9.65
CA PHE A 90 8.53 8.83 8.49
C PHE A 90 7.23 9.52 8.86
N LEU A 91 6.27 8.83 9.49
CA LEU A 91 4.90 9.31 9.61
C LEU A 91 4.81 10.56 10.49
N THR A 92 5.38 10.54 11.69
CA THR A 92 5.35 11.69 12.60
C THR A 92 6.03 12.93 12.01
N PRO A 93 7.25 12.84 11.44
CA PRO A 93 7.86 13.98 10.75
C PRO A 93 7.07 14.47 9.53
N ALA A 94 6.48 13.56 8.74
CA ALA A 94 5.66 13.94 7.59
C ALA A 94 4.39 14.68 8.04
N LEU A 95 3.68 14.18 9.05
CA LEU A 95 2.50 14.85 9.60
C LEU A 95 2.82 16.20 10.25
N ALA A 96 4.01 16.38 10.80
CA ALA A 96 4.45 17.68 11.33
C ALA A 96 4.55 18.77 10.25
N THR A 97 4.63 18.40 8.97
CA THR A 97 4.57 19.35 7.85
C THR A 97 3.14 19.72 7.43
N MET A 98 2.13 19.09 8.02
CA MET A 98 0.71 19.28 7.74
C MET A 98 -0.03 19.64 9.04
N PRO A 99 0.02 20.90 9.50
CA PRO A 99 -0.43 21.32 10.84
C PRO A 99 -1.92 21.07 11.10
N ASN A 100 -2.73 21.02 10.05
CA ASN A 100 -4.16 20.72 10.13
C ASN A 100 -4.49 19.23 9.86
N GLY A 101 -3.45 18.38 9.77
CA GLY A 101 -3.58 16.96 9.43
C GLY A 101 -3.76 16.72 7.95
N LEU A 102 -3.95 15.45 7.60
CA LEU A 102 -4.20 14.96 6.24
C LEU A 102 -5.58 14.32 6.21
N ILE A 103 -6.44 14.77 5.30
CA ILE A 103 -7.76 14.16 5.06
C ILE A 103 -7.58 13.06 4.02
N PHE A 104 -8.00 11.84 4.37
CA PHE A 104 -7.89 10.67 3.51
C PHE A 104 -9.19 10.42 2.76
N HIS A 105 -9.10 10.24 1.44
CA HIS A 105 -10.20 9.86 0.58
C HIS A 105 -9.86 8.54 -0.11
N PHE A 106 -10.58 7.49 0.23
CA PHE A 106 -10.44 6.19 -0.41
C PHE A 106 -11.09 6.20 -1.80
N ASP A 107 -10.34 5.74 -2.82
CA ASP A 107 -10.84 5.67 -4.19
C ASP A 107 -11.14 4.21 -4.59
N GLN A 108 -10.16 3.30 -4.46
CA GLN A 108 -10.28 1.93 -4.98
C GLN A 108 -9.32 0.96 -4.27
N VAL A 109 -9.72 -0.32 -4.23
CA VAL A 109 -8.85 -1.45 -3.90
C VAL A 109 -8.89 -2.50 -5.00
N ILE A 110 -7.72 -3.05 -5.33
CA ILE A 110 -7.57 -4.20 -6.24
C ILE A 110 -6.72 -5.22 -5.50
N ALA A 111 -7.18 -6.47 -5.42
CA ALA A 111 -6.49 -7.50 -4.64
C ALA A 111 -6.28 -8.80 -5.42
N ASN A 112 -5.25 -9.53 -5.02
CA ASN A 112 -5.06 -10.95 -5.30
C ASN A 112 -4.91 -11.72 -3.98
N GLU A 113 -4.47 -12.98 -4.03
CA GLU A 113 -4.39 -13.87 -2.87
C GLU A 113 -3.41 -13.38 -1.78
N PHE A 114 -2.38 -12.59 -2.13
CA PHE A 114 -1.26 -12.21 -1.23
C PHE A 114 -0.94 -10.72 -1.22
N ALA A 115 -1.52 -9.96 -2.13
CA ALA A 115 -1.23 -8.55 -2.29
C ALA A 115 -2.49 -7.76 -2.65
N ALA A 116 -2.49 -6.47 -2.31
CA ALA A 116 -3.51 -5.55 -2.76
C ALA A 116 -2.92 -4.17 -3.07
N VAL A 117 -3.56 -3.46 -3.98
CA VAL A 117 -3.29 -2.07 -4.27
C VAL A 117 -4.45 -1.25 -3.75
N VAL A 118 -4.17 -0.28 -2.88
CA VAL A 118 -5.13 0.75 -2.45
C VAL A 118 -4.78 2.06 -3.15
N ILE A 119 -5.73 2.61 -3.88
CA ILE A 119 -5.65 3.91 -4.52
C ILE A 119 -6.45 4.89 -3.66
N TRP A 120 -5.85 6.02 -3.33
CA TRP A 120 -6.47 7.05 -2.50
C TRP A 120 -5.87 8.42 -2.80
N HIS A 121 -6.53 9.47 -2.35
CA HIS A 121 -5.97 10.82 -2.40
C HIS A 121 -6.08 11.48 -1.02
N GLY A 122 -5.18 12.42 -0.79
CA GLY A 122 -5.11 13.17 0.45
C GLY A 122 -5.20 14.66 0.20
N GLU A 123 -5.87 15.38 1.10
CA GLU A 123 -5.99 16.82 1.08
C GLU A 123 -5.45 17.41 2.38
N SER A 124 -4.57 18.40 2.26
CA SER A 124 -4.01 19.12 3.40
C SER A 124 -3.53 20.52 3.01
N GLU A 125 -3.53 21.43 3.96
CA GLU A 125 -2.69 22.63 3.92
C GLU A 125 -1.36 22.29 4.60
N ALA A 126 -0.29 22.25 3.81
CA ALA A 126 1.05 21.98 4.31
C ALA A 126 1.80 23.26 4.64
N LEU A 127 3.01 23.14 5.19
CA LEU A 127 3.81 24.30 5.64
C LEU A 127 4.16 25.31 4.55
N TYR A 128 4.27 24.86 3.30
CA TYR A 128 4.73 25.70 2.20
C TYR A 128 3.70 25.93 1.10
N ASP A 129 2.71 25.03 0.94
CA ASP A 129 1.64 25.17 -0.04
C ASP A 129 0.54 24.13 0.21
N THR A 130 -0.59 24.24 -0.49
CA THR A 130 -1.65 23.21 -0.53
C THR A 130 -1.06 21.86 -0.99
N TYR A 131 -1.41 20.80 -0.28
CA TYR A 131 -0.91 19.44 -0.52
C TYR A 131 -2.04 18.48 -0.82
N ASN A 132 -2.53 18.49 -2.06
CA ASN A 132 -3.55 17.59 -2.56
C ASN A 132 -2.88 16.52 -3.43
N ASN A 133 -2.47 15.43 -2.80
CA ASN A 133 -1.66 14.39 -3.45
C ASN A 133 -2.46 13.11 -3.72
N ARG A 134 -1.99 12.33 -4.69
CA ARG A 134 -2.53 11.01 -5.02
C ARG A 134 -1.54 9.94 -4.63
N TYR A 135 -2.08 8.81 -4.15
CA TYR A 135 -1.28 7.75 -3.59
C TYR A 135 -1.70 6.39 -4.12
N VAL A 136 -0.71 5.53 -4.28
CA VAL A 136 -0.88 4.11 -4.51
C VAL A 136 -0.12 3.38 -3.42
N TYR A 137 -0.84 2.66 -2.57
CA TYR A 137 -0.26 1.76 -1.58
C TYR A 137 -0.28 0.33 -2.11
N LEU A 138 0.89 -0.26 -2.33
CA LEU A 138 1.03 -1.68 -2.62
C LEU A 138 1.28 -2.43 -1.32
N TYR A 139 0.32 -3.26 -0.95
CA TYR A 139 0.35 -4.10 0.25
C TYR A 139 0.77 -5.53 -0.07
N HIS A 140 1.54 -6.14 0.82
CA HIS A 140 1.71 -7.60 0.86
C HIS A 140 1.19 -8.14 2.20
N VAL A 141 0.54 -9.30 2.13
CA VAL A 141 -0.09 -9.97 3.27
C VAL A 141 0.43 -11.42 3.32
N ASN A 142 0.82 -11.89 4.50
CA ASN A 142 1.23 -13.27 4.70
C ASN A 142 0.05 -14.22 4.97
N GLU A 143 0.36 -15.52 5.06
CA GLU A 143 -0.64 -16.56 5.32
C GLU A 143 -1.32 -16.41 6.68
N GLN A 144 -0.66 -15.77 7.67
CA GLN A 144 -1.22 -15.47 8.99
C GLN A 144 -2.17 -14.27 8.97
N GLY A 145 -2.35 -13.60 7.81
CA GLY A 145 -3.20 -12.41 7.68
C GLY A 145 -2.58 -11.16 8.25
N LYS A 146 -1.25 -11.07 8.28
CA LYS A 146 -0.52 -9.86 8.70
C LYS A 146 0.05 -9.14 7.50
N VAL A 147 0.00 -7.81 7.53
CA VAL A 147 0.65 -6.96 6.53
C VAL A 147 2.16 -7.01 6.75
N THR A 148 2.89 -7.49 5.76
CA THR A 148 4.36 -7.60 5.79
C THR A 148 5.03 -6.39 5.19
N SER A 149 4.39 -5.76 4.20
CA SER A 149 4.94 -4.53 3.63
C SER A 149 3.85 -3.62 3.05
N ILE A 150 4.17 -2.33 3.05
CA ILE A 150 3.45 -1.29 2.31
C ILE A 150 4.48 -0.51 1.50
N THR A 151 4.29 -0.42 0.18
CA THR A 151 5.07 0.48 -0.66
C THR A 151 4.18 1.62 -1.12
N GLU A 152 4.57 2.84 -0.79
CA GLU A 152 3.90 4.07 -1.19
C GLU A 152 4.50 4.63 -2.48
N TYR A 153 3.63 4.92 -3.45
CA TYR A 153 3.92 5.71 -4.64
C TYR A 153 3.05 6.97 -4.60
N THR A 154 3.67 8.12 -4.80
CA THR A 154 3.01 9.42 -4.71
C THR A 154 3.70 10.44 -5.61
N ASP A 155 3.12 11.64 -5.80
CA ASP A 155 3.80 12.74 -6.47
C ASP A 155 4.88 13.34 -5.53
N LEU A 156 6.12 12.95 -5.78
CA LEU A 156 7.27 13.40 -5.00
C LEU A 156 7.66 14.86 -5.30
N LEU A 157 7.30 15.40 -6.47
CA LEU A 157 7.55 16.82 -6.77
C LEU A 157 6.64 17.70 -5.93
N LEU A 158 5.36 17.34 -5.83
CA LEU A 158 4.41 18.00 -4.94
C LEU A 158 4.85 17.84 -3.48
N SER A 159 5.30 16.65 -3.05
CA SER A 159 5.84 16.44 -1.70
C SER A 159 7.06 17.31 -1.42
N ALA A 160 8.00 17.42 -2.37
CA ALA A 160 9.18 18.26 -2.24
C ALA A 160 8.83 19.74 -2.08
N SER A 161 7.91 20.26 -2.91
CA SER A 161 7.53 21.68 -2.86
C SER A 161 6.64 22.01 -1.66
N SER A 162 5.55 21.28 -1.44
CA SER A 162 4.52 21.67 -0.47
C SER A 162 4.87 21.25 0.96
N LEU A 163 5.49 20.06 1.17
CA LEU A 163 5.88 19.61 2.50
C LEU A 163 7.25 20.16 2.94
N LEU A 164 8.23 20.23 2.02
CA LEU A 164 9.62 20.52 2.34
C LEU A 164 10.09 21.90 1.85
N GLY A 165 9.26 22.64 1.10
CA GLY A 165 9.61 23.95 0.56
C GLY A 165 10.78 23.93 -0.44
N GLN A 166 11.06 22.76 -1.04
CA GLN A 166 12.15 22.60 -1.99
C GLN A 166 11.79 23.23 -3.33
N LYS A 167 12.69 24.05 -3.86
CA LYS A 167 12.51 24.65 -5.18
C LYS A 167 12.76 23.63 -6.28
N ILE A 168 11.74 23.39 -7.10
CA ILE A 168 11.88 22.55 -8.30
C ILE A 168 12.59 23.41 -9.37
N ASN A 169 13.82 23.02 -9.73
CA ASN A 169 14.55 23.72 -10.78
C ASN A 169 14.01 23.29 -12.16
N THR A 170 13.15 24.11 -12.75
CA THR A 170 12.58 23.91 -14.09
C THR A 170 13.45 24.46 -15.23
N ASN A 171 14.64 24.99 -14.92
CA ASN A 171 15.57 25.48 -15.95
C ASN A 171 16.20 24.29 -16.69
N PHE A 172 15.50 23.73 -17.64
CA PHE A 172 16.10 22.93 -18.70
C PHE A 172 16.94 23.88 -19.57
N LYS A 173 18.22 24.09 -19.18
CA LYS A 173 19.17 24.67 -20.12
C LYS A 173 19.29 23.68 -21.27
N ASP A 174 18.84 24.10 -22.46
CA ASP A 174 19.11 23.39 -23.69
C ASP A 174 20.61 23.09 -23.73
N LYS A 175 20.98 21.84 -23.50
CA LYS A 175 22.33 21.38 -23.82
C LYS A 175 22.41 21.31 -25.33
N LYS A 176 22.88 22.41 -25.93
CA LYS A 176 23.38 22.41 -27.31
C LYS A 176 24.63 21.57 -27.40
#